data_8da705a2f304d2218af6531c77949a73
#
_entry.id   8da705a2f304d2218af6531c77949a73
#
_cell.length_a   1.000
_cell.length_b   1.000
_cell.length_c   1.000
_cell.angle_alpha   90.00
_cell.angle_beta   90.00
_cell.angle_gamma   90.00
#
_symmetry.space_group_name_H-M   'P 1'
#
loop_
_entity.id
_entity.type
_entity.pdbx_description
1 polymer ?
#
loop_
_entity_poly.entity_id
_entity_poly.type
_entity_poly.pdbx_seq_one_letter_code
_entity_poly.pdbx_strand_id
1 'polypeptide(L)'
;APDGRKVFTKRQKTRLDGRPVVIPFSIADPQLWSPSSPALYRVTASIGEETVTDSVTVRTGFRNIQVTTAGGLTINGERIPVHGVTLYHDNAISGGAVLAQDYDADLQQIRDLGANALRSAVMPHAQYLYDRCDEQGLLVWVDSPLHRSSFLGDVAYFATPQFEQNGIQQLQEIIAQNYNHPSVVMWGIFSRLWMRGDDVTPYLRRLNDTAHAMDRSRPTVACSDQNGGLNFITDLIVWRQDVGWRKGSTDDVAVWRNQLQ
;
A
#
# COMPACT_ATOMS: atom_id res chain seq x y z
N ALA A 1 4.35 -14.36 19.22
CA ALA A 1 5.24 -14.80 18.12
C ALA A 1 4.43 -15.66 17.13
N PRO A 2 4.94 -15.93 15.92
CA PRO A 2 4.27 -16.77 14.93
C PRO A 2 3.98 -18.19 15.42
N ASP A 3 4.82 -18.73 16.29
CA ASP A 3 4.66 -20.04 16.94
C ASP A 3 3.72 -20.04 18.17
N GLY A 4 3.03 -18.96 18.42
CA GLY A 4 2.12 -18.79 19.55
C GLY A 4 2.77 -18.42 20.89
N ARG A 5 4.11 -18.44 20.99
CA ARG A 5 4.79 -18.06 22.24
C ARG A 5 4.62 -16.58 22.55
N LYS A 6 4.41 -16.25 23.82
CA LYS A 6 4.42 -14.86 24.30
C LYS A 6 5.88 -14.39 24.43
N VAL A 7 6.24 -13.39 23.64
CA VAL A 7 7.63 -12.83 23.58
C VAL A 7 7.76 -11.50 24.29
N PHE A 8 6.64 -10.83 24.59
CA PHE A 8 6.66 -9.54 25.25
C PHE A 8 5.38 -9.32 26.05
N THR A 9 5.50 -8.65 27.22
CA THR A 9 4.38 -8.11 27.98
C THR A 9 4.88 -6.89 28.76
N LYS A 10 4.10 -5.80 28.73
CA LYS A 10 4.38 -4.59 29.52
C LYS A 10 3.08 -4.03 30.04
N ARG A 11 3.09 -3.59 31.31
CA ARG A 11 2.02 -2.79 31.89
C ARG A 11 2.50 -1.36 32.08
N GLN A 12 1.62 -0.41 31.79
CA GLN A 12 1.91 1.01 31.99
C GLN A 12 0.66 1.70 32.52
N LYS A 13 0.80 2.41 33.65
CA LYS A 13 -0.29 3.30 34.10
C LYS A 13 -0.36 4.50 33.16
N THR A 14 -1.56 4.83 32.71
CA THR A 14 -1.80 5.97 31.83
C THR A 14 -3.08 6.68 32.24
N ARG A 15 -3.26 7.91 31.77
CA ARG A 15 -4.53 8.63 31.86
C ARG A 15 -5.26 8.50 30.53
N LEU A 16 -6.55 8.29 30.57
CA LEU A 16 -7.43 8.27 29.40
C LEU A 16 -7.89 9.71 29.11
N ASP A 17 -7.02 10.53 28.58
CA ASP A 17 -7.26 11.96 28.27
C ASP A 17 -7.41 12.21 26.75
N GLY A 18 -7.64 11.15 25.98
CA GLY A 18 -7.76 11.21 24.53
C GLY A 18 -6.43 11.29 23.77
N ARG A 19 -5.29 11.27 24.46
CA ARG A 19 -3.98 11.27 23.82
C ARG A 19 -3.52 9.86 23.50
N PRO A 20 -2.78 9.65 22.40
CA PRO A 20 -2.16 8.36 22.10
C PRO A 20 -1.20 7.93 23.20
N VAL A 21 -1.28 6.67 23.59
CA VAL A 21 -0.33 6.04 24.52
C VAL A 21 0.72 5.29 23.73
N VAL A 22 1.98 5.68 23.87
CA VAL A 22 3.10 5.03 23.19
C VAL A 22 3.83 4.12 24.16
N ILE A 23 3.90 2.84 23.85
CA ILE A 23 4.60 1.82 24.65
C ILE A 23 5.76 1.27 23.83
N PRO A 24 6.98 1.78 24.02
CA PRO A 24 8.14 1.24 23.31
C PRO A 24 8.48 -0.17 23.80
N PHE A 25 8.81 -1.05 22.86
CA PHE A 25 9.30 -2.39 23.16
C PHE A 25 10.33 -2.83 22.13
N SER A 26 11.07 -3.89 22.46
CA SER A 26 11.96 -4.60 21.54
C SER A 26 11.75 -6.09 21.67
N ILE A 27 11.98 -6.81 20.59
CA ILE A 27 11.99 -8.25 20.56
C ILE A 27 13.38 -8.69 20.08
N ALA A 28 14.04 -9.52 20.86
CA ALA A 28 15.31 -10.10 20.46
C ALA A 28 15.06 -11.16 19.37
N ASP A 29 15.87 -11.13 18.33
CA ASP A 29 15.85 -12.08 17.21
C ASP A 29 14.45 -12.38 16.66
N PRO A 30 13.72 -11.37 16.19
CA PRO A 30 12.38 -11.60 15.68
C PRO A 30 12.41 -12.41 14.39
N GLN A 31 11.44 -13.31 14.22
CA GLN A 31 11.19 -13.89 12.92
C GLN A 31 10.66 -12.79 12.00
N LEU A 32 11.43 -12.47 10.96
CA LEU A 32 11.05 -11.40 10.03
C LEU A 32 10.03 -11.93 9.02
N TRP A 33 9.07 -11.07 8.68
CA TRP A 33 8.14 -11.33 7.59
C TRP A 33 8.84 -11.11 6.24
N SER A 34 8.65 -12.04 5.34
CA SER A 34 9.04 -11.93 3.93
C SER A 34 8.06 -12.69 3.04
N PRO A 35 8.08 -12.48 1.71
CA PRO A 35 7.25 -13.27 0.79
C PRO A 35 7.42 -14.78 0.92
N SER A 36 8.64 -15.24 1.17
CA SER A 36 8.97 -16.66 1.33
C SER A 36 8.74 -17.18 2.76
N SER A 37 8.62 -16.29 3.74
CA SER A 37 8.41 -16.66 5.15
C SER A 37 7.49 -15.60 5.81
N PRO A 38 6.16 -15.69 5.64
CA PRO A 38 5.20 -14.70 6.09
C PRO A 38 4.93 -14.81 7.61
N ALA A 39 5.94 -14.53 8.42
CA ALA A 39 5.88 -14.60 9.88
C ALA A 39 5.03 -13.47 10.47
N LEU A 40 3.89 -13.80 11.09
CA LEU A 40 2.96 -12.85 11.67
C LEU A 40 2.93 -12.95 13.19
N TYR A 41 3.05 -11.79 13.82
CA TYR A 41 2.89 -11.62 15.27
C TYR A 41 1.49 -11.15 15.59
N ARG A 42 1.01 -11.55 16.77
CA ARG A 42 -0.24 -11.06 17.33
C ARG A 42 0.09 -10.08 18.45
N VAL A 43 -0.38 -8.85 18.33
CA VAL A 43 -0.20 -7.80 19.32
C VAL A 43 -1.55 -7.51 19.94
N THR A 44 -1.68 -7.72 21.26
CA THR A 44 -2.90 -7.43 22.01
C THR A 44 -2.63 -6.26 22.95
N ALA A 45 -3.42 -5.21 22.82
CA ALA A 45 -3.50 -4.12 23.77
C ALA A 45 -4.77 -4.29 24.62
N SER A 46 -4.66 -4.13 25.92
CA SER A 46 -5.78 -4.28 26.85
C SER A 46 -5.82 -3.11 27.80
N ILE A 47 -7.02 -2.68 28.16
CA ILE A 47 -7.29 -1.62 29.15
C ILE A 47 -8.03 -2.24 30.33
N GLY A 48 -7.71 -1.80 31.55
CA GLY A 48 -8.36 -2.21 32.77
C GLY A 48 -7.52 -1.88 34.00
N GLU A 49 -8.12 -1.86 35.16
CA GLU A 49 -7.41 -1.68 36.43
C GLU A 49 -7.06 -3.05 37.03
N GLU A 50 -7.97 -3.68 37.73
CA GLU A 50 -7.79 -5.04 38.28
C GLU A 50 -8.19 -6.11 37.26
N THR A 51 -9.24 -5.85 36.51
CA THR A 51 -9.72 -6.72 35.42
C THR A 51 -9.63 -6.03 34.07
N VAL A 52 -9.43 -6.79 32.98
CA VAL A 52 -9.48 -6.26 31.63
C VAL A 52 -10.89 -5.83 31.29
N THR A 53 -11.08 -4.56 30.94
CA THR A 53 -12.37 -3.99 30.56
C THR A 53 -12.58 -3.93 29.06
N ASP A 54 -11.47 -3.79 28.31
CA ASP A 54 -11.49 -3.81 26.85
C ASP A 54 -10.15 -4.29 26.30
N SER A 55 -10.16 -4.85 25.09
CA SER A 55 -8.94 -5.31 24.42
C SER A 55 -9.09 -5.30 22.92
N VAL A 56 -8.01 -4.97 22.23
CA VAL A 56 -7.88 -5.08 20.77
C VAL A 56 -6.67 -5.95 20.41
N THR A 57 -6.83 -6.80 19.43
CA THR A 57 -5.75 -7.62 18.91
C THR A 57 -5.57 -7.35 17.42
N VAL A 58 -4.33 -7.03 17.02
CA VAL A 58 -3.95 -6.86 15.63
C VAL A 58 -2.87 -7.86 15.26
N ARG A 59 -2.79 -8.20 13.96
CA ARG A 59 -1.67 -8.96 13.40
C ARG A 59 -0.70 -7.98 12.77
N THR A 60 0.59 -8.29 12.82
CA THR A 60 1.63 -7.53 12.14
C THR A 60 2.85 -8.40 11.89
N GLY A 61 3.74 -7.95 11.00
CA GLY A 61 5.02 -8.59 10.73
C GLY A 61 6.16 -7.58 10.80
N PHE A 62 7.31 -8.00 11.31
CA PHE A 62 8.51 -7.17 11.35
C PHE A 62 9.30 -7.37 10.06
N ARG A 63 9.62 -6.30 9.38
CA ARG A 63 10.42 -6.30 8.16
C ARG A 63 11.12 -4.96 7.97
N ASN A 64 12.14 -4.94 7.16
CA ASN A 64 12.78 -3.73 6.64
C ASN A 64 12.56 -3.66 5.13
N ILE A 65 12.05 -2.53 4.64
CA ILE A 65 11.86 -2.25 3.22
C ILE A 65 12.84 -1.17 2.80
N GLN A 66 13.56 -1.39 1.72
CA GLN A 66 14.41 -0.39 1.11
C GLN A 66 14.23 -0.41 -0.41
N VAL A 67 14.33 0.76 -1.02
CA VAL A 67 14.35 0.92 -2.46
C VAL A 67 15.57 1.74 -2.84
N THR A 68 16.37 1.21 -3.73
CA THR A 68 17.56 1.90 -4.25
C THR A 68 17.61 1.80 -5.76
N THR A 69 18.26 2.78 -6.39
CA THR A 69 18.46 2.81 -7.84
C THR A 69 19.25 1.61 -8.36
N ALA A 70 20.20 1.11 -7.58
CA ALA A 70 21.03 -0.04 -7.95
C ALA A 70 20.41 -1.40 -7.59
N GLY A 71 19.73 -1.47 -6.44
CA GLY A 71 19.22 -2.73 -5.87
C GLY A 71 17.74 -2.99 -6.14
N GLY A 72 16.97 -1.98 -6.57
CA GLY A 72 15.52 -2.07 -6.63
C GLY A 72 14.87 -2.20 -5.25
N LEU A 73 13.77 -2.95 -5.17
CA LEU A 73 13.09 -3.25 -3.91
C LEU A 73 13.84 -4.37 -3.17
N THR A 74 14.17 -4.10 -1.90
CA THR A 74 14.69 -5.13 -0.99
C THR A 74 13.80 -5.26 0.23
N ILE A 75 13.65 -6.48 0.72
CA ILE A 75 12.97 -6.80 1.99
C ILE A 75 13.96 -7.57 2.86
N ASN A 76 14.24 -7.04 4.05
CA ASN A 76 15.23 -7.59 4.99
C ASN A 76 16.64 -7.74 4.36
N GLY A 77 17.00 -6.84 3.44
CA GLY A 77 18.28 -6.87 2.73
C GLY A 77 18.32 -7.79 1.50
N GLU A 78 17.29 -8.60 1.28
CA GLU A 78 17.17 -9.47 0.10
C GLU A 78 16.43 -8.75 -1.04
N ARG A 79 16.98 -8.81 -2.25
CA ARG A 79 16.36 -8.22 -3.44
C ARG A 79 15.15 -9.05 -3.87
N ILE A 80 14.01 -8.39 -4.03
CA ILE A 80 12.78 -9.00 -4.47
C ILE A 80 12.42 -8.49 -5.87
N PRO A 81 12.52 -9.35 -6.90
CA PRO A 81 11.97 -9.01 -8.21
C PRO A 81 10.43 -8.96 -8.10
N VAL A 82 9.85 -7.82 -8.48
CA VAL A 82 8.39 -7.61 -8.37
C VAL A 82 7.72 -7.97 -9.69
N HIS A 83 6.87 -8.99 -9.64
CA HIS A 83 5.97 -9.39 -10.72
C HIS A 83 4.55 -9.24 -10.20
N GLY A 84 3.89 -8.15 -10.56
CA GLY A 84 2.61 -7.77 -9.98
C GLY A 84 1.49 -7.62 -10.99
N VAL A 85 0.27 -7.70 -10.49
CA VAL A 85 -0.96 -7.42 -11.24
C VAL A 85 -1.70 -6.26 -10.59
N THR A 86 -2.55 -5.59 -11.37
CA THR A 86 -3.48 -4.58 -10.84
C THR A 86 -4.81 -5.24 -10.54
N LEU A 87 -5.28 -5.11 -9.31
CA LEU A 87 -6.58 -5.58 -8.86
C LEU A 87 -7.50 -4.38 -8.65
N TYR A 88 -8.67 -4.40 -9.28
CA TYR A 88 -9.73 -3.44 -9.06
C TYR A 88 -10.75 -4.00 -8.08
N HIS A 89 -11.42 -3.12 -7.33
CA HIS A 89 -12.45 -3.51 -6.38
C HIS A 89 -13.80 -3.67 -7.09
N ASP A 90 -13.86 -4.67 -7.96
CA ASP A 90 -15.07 -5.02 -8.71
C ASP A 90 -15.13 -6.52 -9.00
N ASN A 91 -16.34 -7.00 -9.20
CA ASN A 91 -16.64 -8.38 -9.59
C ASN A 91 -17.67 -8.36 -10.74
N ALA A 92 -17.51 -9.22 -11.73
CA ALA A 92 -18.37 -9.25 -12.92
C ALA A 92 -19.86 -9.52 -12.60
N ILE A 93 -20.15 -10.16 -11.47
CA ILE A 93 -21.50 -10.55 -11.06
C ILE A 93 -22.09 -9.53 -10.08
N SER A 94 -21.32 -9.15 -9.07
CA SER A 94 -21.77 -8.34 -7.92
C SER A 94 -21.32 -6.87 -7.98
N GLY A 95 -20.60 -6.46 -9.02
CA GLY A 95 -20.04 -5.11 -9.11
C GLY A 95 -19.09 -4.83 -7.95
N GLY A 96 -19.26 -3.69 -7.27
CA GLY A 96 -18.43 -3.32 -6.11
C GLY A 96 -18.73 -4.07 -4.80
N ALA A 97 -19.70 -5.02 -4.78
CA ALA A 97 -19.98 -5.85 -3.60
C ALA A 97 -19.10 -7.10 -3.58
N VAL A 98 -17.78 -6.90 -3.48
CA VAL A 98 -16.78 -7.98 -3.50
C VAL A 98 -16.77 -8.70 -2.16
N LEU A 99 -16.93 -10.01 -2.16
CA LEU A 99 -16.96 -10.88 -1.00
C LEU A 99 -15.59 -11.53 -0.73
N ALA A 100 -15.42 -12.11 0.45
CA ALA A 100 -14.20 -12.84 0.83
C ALA A 100 -13.84 -13.94 -0.18
N GLN A 101 -14.80 -14.70 -0.65
CA GLN A 101 -14.62 -15.76 -1.65
C GLN A 101 -14.13 -15.25 -3.01
N ASP A 102 -14.53 -14.03 -3.38
CA ASP A 102 -14.09 -13.41 -4.64
C ASP A 102 -12.61 -13.04 -4.54
N TYR A 103 -12.20 -12.45 -3.41
CA TYR A 103 -10.79 -12.19 -3.14
C TYR A 103 -9.95 -13.47 -3.11
N ASP A 104 -10.44 -14.56 -2.50
CA ASP A 104 -9.70 -15.83 -2.47
C ASP A 104 -9.52 -16.39 -3.90
N ALA A 105 -10.53 -16.27 -4.76
CA ALA A 105 -10.45 -16.66 -6.16
C ALA A 105 -9.43 -15.79 -6.93
N ASP A 106 -9.47 -14.47 -6.77
CA ASP A 106 -8.52 -13.55 -7.40
C ASP A 106 -7.08 -13.83 -6.94
N LEU A 107 -6.87 -14.02 -5.63
CA LEU A 107 -5.56 -14.33 -5.07
C LEU A 107 -5.02 -15.67 -5.57
N GLN A 108 -5.91 -16.65 -5.80
CA GLN A 108 -5.50 -17.92 -6.41
C GLN A 108 -5.04 -17.71 -7.85
N GLN A 109 -5.79 -16.96 -8.66
CA GLN A 109 -5.40 -16.63 -10.04
C GLN A 109 -4.08 -15.86 -10.10
N ILE A 110 -3.87 -14.89 -9.19
CA ILE A 110 -2.63 -14.12 -9.08
C ILE A 110 -1.43 -15.05 -8.85
N ARG A 111 -1.57 -16.03 -7.96
CA ARG A 111 -0.52 -17.03 -7.72
C ARG A 111 -0.29 -17.96 -8.90
N ASP A 112 -1.36 -18.41 -9.55
CA ASP A 112 -1.28 -19.30 -10.72
C ASP A 112 -0.55 -18.64 -11.89
N LEU A 113 -0.63 -17.28 -11.99
CA LEU A 113 0.15 -16.47 -12.92
C LEU A 113 1.64 -16.36 -12.53
N GLY A 114 2.03 -16.80 -11.34
CA GLY A 114 3.38 -16.62 -10.81
C GLY A 114 3.67 -15.20 -10.33
N ALA A 115 2.62 -14.37 -10.13
CA ALA A 115 2.78 -13.04 -9.58
C ALA A 115 3.03 -13.09 -8.06
N ASN A 116 3.89 -12.19 -7.57
CA ASN A 116 4.23 -12.06 -6.16
C ASN A 116 3.78 -10.72 -5.55
N ALA A 117 3.09 -9.91 -6.33
CA ALA A 117 2.61 -8.61 -5.90
C ALA A 117 1.28 -8.26 -6.53
N LEU A 118 0.53 -7.38 -5.86
CA LEU A 118 -0.65 -6.75 -6.42
C LEU A 118 -0.68 -5.25 -6.11
N ARG A 119 -1.31 -4.50 -7.00
CA ARG A 119 -1.69 -3.12 -6.78
C ARG A 119 -3.19 -3.05 -6.51
N SER A 120 -3.56 -2.58 -5.33
CA SER A 120 -4.93 -2.27 -4.95
C SER A 120 -5.32 -0.94 -5.62
N ALA A 121 -5.85 -1.02 -6.83
CA ALA A 121 -6.14 0.14 -7.67
C ALA A 121 -7.65 0.45 -7.67
N VAL A 122 -7.98 1.67 -7.69
CA VAL A 122 -7.32 2.96 -7.40
C VAL A 122 -7.87 3.52 -6.09
N MET A 123 -8.08 2.63 -5.16
CA MET A 123 -8.64 2.85 -3.83
C MET A 123 -8.24 1.68 -2.91
N PRO A 124 -8.29 1.84 -1.59
CA PRO A 124 -8.11 0.71 -0.68
C PRO A 124 -9.25 -0.31 -0.84
N HIS A 125 -8.92 -1.57 -0.66
CA HIS A 125 -9.86 -2.68 -0.66
C HIS A 125 -10.25 -3.07 0.77
N ALA A 126 -11.09 -4.13 0.91
CA ALA A 126 -11.45 -4.64 2.22
C ALA A 126 -10.23 -5.20 2.97
N GLN A 127 -10.22 -5.07 4.30
CA GLN A 127 -9.14 -5.57 5.17
C GLN A 127 -8.84 -7.05 4.95
N TYR A 128 -9.85 -7.82 4.58
CA TYR A 128 -9.70 -9.24 4.24
C TYR A 128 -8.62 -9.48 3.18
N LEU A 129 -8.56 -8.67 2.12
CA LEU A 129 -7.54 -8.80 1.08
C LEU A 129 -6.12 -8.66 1.66
N TYR A 130 -5.90 -7.64 2.48
CA TYR A 130 -4.58 -7.38 3.07
C TYR A 130 -4.20 -8.46 4.08
N ASP A 131 -5.15 -8.94 4.89
CA ASP A 131 -4.95 -10.08 5.79
C ASP A 131 -4.48 -11.32 5.03
N ARG A 132 -5.10 -11.61 3.88
CA ARG A 132 -4.72 -12.75 3.03
C ARG A 132 -3.36 -12.55 2.37
N CYS A 133 -3.05 -11.33 1.94
CA CYS A 133 -1.71 -10.99 1.41
C CYS A 133 -0.62 -11.15 2.47
N ASP A 134 -0.89 -10.73 3.71
CA ASP A 134 0.03 -10.93 4.84
C ASP A 134 0.33 -12.40 5.08
N GLU A 135 -0.70 -13.26 5.05
CA GLU A 135 -0.60 -14.70 5.26
C GLU A 135 0.10 -15.43 4.11
N GLN A 136 -0.08 -14.93 2.88
CA GLN A 136 0.41 -15.58 1.67
C GLN A 136 1.75 -15.04 1.17
N GLY A 137 2.29 -14.01 1.81
CA GLY A 137 3.54 -13.38 1.39
C GLY A 137 3.44 -12.58 0.10
N LEU A 138 2.24 -12.09 -0.28
CA LEU A 138 2.05 -11.24 -1.43
C LEU A 138 2.34 -9.79 -1.09
N LEU A 139 3.11 -9.10 -1.93
CA LEU A 139 3.39 -7.68 -1.77
C LEU A 139 2.21 -6.85 -2.25
N VAL A 140 1.93 -5.74 -1.56
CA VAL A 140 0.81 -4.86 -1.90
C VAL A 140 1.26 -3.42 -2.05
N TRP A 141 0.88 -2.80 -3.15
CA TRP A 141 0.86 -1.37 -3.35
C TRP A 141 -0.57 -0.87 -3.17
N VAL A 142 -0.81 -0.02 -2.15
CA VAL A 142 -2.13 0.55 -1.85
C VAL A 142 -2.22 1.94 -2.45
N ASP A 143 -3.17 2.17 -3.36
CA ASP A 143 -3.43 3.49 -3.93
C ASP A 143 -4.31 4.36 -3.03
N SER A 144 -4.01 5.66 -2.99
CA SER A 144 -4.99 6.68 -2.66
C SER A 144 -5.93 6.91 -3.86
N PRO A 145 -7.19 7.38 -3.65
CA PRO A 145 -8.16 7.51 -4.72
C PRO A 145 -7.94 8.75 -5.61
N LEU A 146 -6.72 9.28 -5.67
CA LEU A 146 -6.37 10.40 -6.54
C LEU A 146 -5.93 9.90 -7.92
N HIS A 147 -6.90 9.77 -8.80
CA HIS A 147 -6.64 9.29 -10.15
C HIS A 147 -7.51 9.98 -11.18
N ARG A 148 -7.08 9.95 -12.45
CA ARG A 148 -7.85 10.44 -13.57
C ARG A 148 -9.04 9.53 -13.86
N SER A 149 -10.24 10.12 -13.99
CA SER A 149 -11.39 9.41 -14.55
C SER A 149 -11.19 9.17 -16.05
N SER A 150 -11.47 7.98 -16.53
CA SER A 150 -11.22 7.60 -17.92
C SER A 150 -12.43 7.71 -18.85
N PHE A 151 -13.62 8.04 -18.35
CA PHE A 151 -14.86 7.87 -19.12
C PHE A 151 -15.57 9.17 -19.51
N LEU A 152 -15.32 10.24 -18.82
CA LEU A 152 -15.92 11.53 -19.15
C LEU A 152 -14.77 12.50 -19.39
N GLY A 153 -14.74 13.20 -20.49
CA GLY A 153 -13.68 14.17 -20.80
C GLY A 153 -13.26 14.89 -19.52
N ASP A 154 -12.10 14.49 -18.99
CA ASP A 154 -11.73 14.71 -17.60
C ASP A 154 -11.93 16.13 -17.15
N VAL A 155 -12.56 16.26 -16.02
CA VAL A 155 -12.62 17.51 -15.29
C VAL A 155 -11.19 17.90 -14.91
N ALA A 156 -10.79 19.12 -15.23
CA ALA A 156 -9.53 19.69 -14.80
C ALA A 156 -9.42 19.70 -13.26
N TYR A 157 -8.21 19.65 -12.73
CA TYR A 157 -7.98 19.87 -11.32
C TYR A 157 -8.24 21.33 -10.97
N PHE A 158 -9.05 21.54 -9.96
CA PHE A 158 -9.28 22.85 -9.34
C PHE A 158 -8.92 22.79 -7.86
N ALA A 159 -7.98 23.62 -7.45
CA ALA A 159 -7.50 23.69 -6.07
C ALA A 159 -8.59 24.29 -5.17
N THR A 160 -9.35 23.43 -4.52
CA THR A 160 -10.29 23.86 -3.48
C THR A 160 -9.85 23.31 -2.13
N PRO A 161 -9.88 24.14 -1.05
CA PRO A 161 -9.45 23.69 0.27
C PRO A 161 -10.16 22.42 0.74
N GLN A 162 -11.46 22.29 0.46
CA GLN A 162 -12.25 21.12 0.84
C GLN A 162 -11.80 19.85 0.15
N PHE A 163 -11.54 19.92 -1.16
CA PHE A 163 -11.05 18.75 -1.92
C PHE A 163 -9.68 18.29 -1.40
N GLU A 164 -8.76 19.22 -1.27
CA GLU A 164 -7.39 18.92 -0.82
C GLU A 164 -7.36 18.40 0.61
N GLN A 165 -8.12 19.01 1.53
CA GLN A 165 -8.22 18.56 2.91
C GLN A 165 -8.83 17.16 3.00
N ASN A 166 -9.90 16.90 2.24
CA ASN A 166 -10.52 15.58 2.18
C ASN A 166 -9.55 14.51 1.67
N GLY A 167 -8.79 14.80 0.62
CA GLY A 167 -7.80 13.85 0.09
C GLY A 167 -6.64 13.59 1.06
N ILE A 168 -6.17 14.60 1.80
CA ILE A 168 -5.19 14.41 2.87
C ILE A 168 -5.77 13.52 3.98
N GLN A 169 -6.99 13.78 4.41
CA GLN A 169 -7.66 12.97 5.42
C GLN A 169 -7.82 11.51 4.96
N GLN A 170 -8.28 11.28 3.73
CA GLN A 170 -8.40 9.93 3.17
C GLN A 170 -7.05 9.20 3.16
N LEU A 171 -5.97 9.86 2.75
CA LEU A 171 -4.65 9.26 2.78
C LEU A 171 -4.22 8.89 4.21
N GLN A 172 -4.49 9.76 5.19
CA GLN A 172 -4.22 9.48 6.60
C GLN A 172 -4.99 8.25 7.09
N GLU A 173 -6.27 8.15 6.75
CA GLU A 173 -7.11 7.01 7.09
C GLU A 173 -6.62 5.72 6.45
N ILE A 174 -6.24 5.74 5.16
CA ILE A 174 -5.68 4.61 4.43
C ILE A 174 -4.41 4.10 5.12
N ILE A 175 -3.49 5.00 5.46
CA ILE A 175 -2.23 4.64 6.12
C ILE A 175 -2.52 4.09 7.52
N ALA A 176 -3.36 4.75 8.32
CA ALA A 176 -3.67 4.31 9.68
C ALA A 176 -4.33 2.92 9.71
N GLN A 177 -5.26 2.65 8.80
CA GLN A 177 -5.95 1.36 8.71
C GLN A 177 -5.02 0.24 8.26
N ASN A 178 -4.06 0.52 7.37
CA ASN A 178 -3.23 -0.51 6.75
C ASN A 178 -1.78 -0.54 7.28
N TYR A 179 -1.47 0.28 8.30
CA TYR A 179 -0.11 0.39 8.85
C TYR A 179 0.46 -0.93 9.34
N ASN A 180 -0.38 -1.77 9.95
CA ASN A 180 0.03 -3.04 10.56
C ASN A 180 0.22 -4.20 9.56
N HIS A 181 -0.19 -4.02 8.30
CA HIS A 181 -0.03 -5.06 7.27
C HIS A 181 1.41 -5.09 6.75
N PRO A 182 2.19 -6.14 7.01
CA PRO A 182 3.56 -6.25 6.51
C PRO A 182 3.62 -6.43 4.99
N SER A 183 2.58 -6.97 4.37
CA SER A 183 2.45 -7.11 2.92
C SER A 183 2.38 -5.77 2.19
N VAL A 184 1.83 -4.73 2.83
CA VAL A 184 1.79 -3.39 2.27
C VAL A 184 3.21 -2.82 2.25
N VAL A 185 3.75 -2.60 1.06
CA VAL A 185 5.15 -2.18 0.85
C VAL A 185 5.30 -0.79 0.25
N MET A 186 4.22 -0.21 -0.28
CA MET A 186 4.23 1.12 -0.92
C MET A 186 2.91 1.84 -0.72
N TRP A 187 2.97 3.17 -0.55
CA TRP A 187 1.81 4.06 -0.51
C TRP A 187 1.67 4.80 -1.83
N GLY A 188 0.59 4.53 -2.58
CA GLY A 188 0.27 5.19 -3.83
C GLY A 188 -0.31 6.57 -3.60
N ILE A 189 0.34 7.61 -4.11
CA ILE A 189 -0.06 9.01 -3.92
C ILE A 189 -1.01 9.46 -5.03
N PHE A 190 -0.69 9.13 -6.28
CA PHE A 190 -1.55 9.46 -7.41
C PHE A 190 -1.39 8.47 -8.56
N SER A 191 -2.37 8.47 -9.46
CA SER A 191 -2.34 7.64 -10.66
C SER A 191 -2.84 8.42 -11.88
N ARG A 192 -1.97 8.62 -12.87
CA ARG A 192 -2.31 9.14 -14.21
C ARG A 192 -3.11 10.46 -14.17
N LEU A 193 -2.58 11.48 -13.54
CA LEU A 193 -3.25 12.77 -13.49
C LEU A 193 -3.14 13.54 -14.80
N TRP A 194 -4.18 14.25 -15.19
CA TRP A 194 -4.11 15.25 -16.23
C TRP A 194 -3.65 16.58 -15.66
N MET A 195 -2.66 17.19 -16.34
CA MET A 195 -2.15 18.51 -15.99
C MET A 195 -3.00 19.59 -16.68
N ARG A 196 -4.30 19.65 -16.31
CA ARG A 196 -5.24 20.67 -16.76
C ARG A 196 -5.88 21.34 -15.55
N GLY A 197 -6.17 22.63 -15.67
CA GLY A 197 -6.68 23.45 -14.57
C GLY A 197 -5.57 24.07 -13.76
N ASP A 198 -5.73 24.08 -12.45
CA ASP A 198 -4.73 24.62 -11.52
C ASP A 198 -3.51 23.70 -11.39
N ASP A 199 -2.40 24.22 -10.88
CA ASP A 199 -1.22 23.43 -10.61
C ASP A 199 -1.45 22.47 -9.43
N VAL A 200 -1.51 21.18 -9.72
CA VAL A 200 -1.70 20.13 -8.73
C VAL A 200 -0.43 19.82 -7.90
N THR A 201 0.73 20.29 -8.36
CA THR A 201 2.04 19.98 -7.74
C THR A 201 2.10 20.31 -6.25
N PRO A 202 1.65 21.46 -5.76
CA PRO A 202 1.66 21.77 -4.32
C PRO A 202 0.82 20.79 -3.50
N TYR A 203 -0.31 20.35 -4.04
CA TYR A 203 -1.16 19.37 -3.36
C TYR A 203 -0.51 17.99 -3.31
N LEU A 204 0.10 17.52 -4.40
CA LEU A 204 0.83 16.26 -4.42
C LEU A 204 2.00 16.24 -3.42
N ARG A 205 2.73 17.36 -3.30
CA ARG A 205 3.80 17.48 -2.28
C ARG A 205 3.23 17.33 -0.87
N ARG A 206 2.13 18.00 -0.54
CA ARG A 206 1.49 17.84 0.77
C ARG A 206 1.03 16.42 1.04
N LEU A 207 0.47 15.71 0.05
CA LEU A 207 0.12 14.29 0.19
C LEU A 207 1.36 13.44 0.47
N ASN A 208 2.43 13.64 -0.30
CA ASN A 208 3.69 12.92 -0.11
C ASN A 208 4.29 13.16 1.27
N ASP A 209 4.36 14.42 1.69
CA ASP A 209 4.87 14.81 3.02
C ASP A 209 4.00 14.21 4.15
N THR A 210 2.67 14.16 3.96
CA THR A 210 1.73 13.52 4.89
C THR A 210 2.02 12.03 5.02
N ALA A 211 2.21 11.33 3.90
CA ALA A 211 2.54 9.91 3.93
C ALA A 211 3.85 9.64 4.69
N HIS A 212 4.90 10.40 4.42
CA HIS A 212 6.17 10.29 5.13
C HIS A 212 6.11 10.69 6.61
N ALA A 213 5.26 11.67 6.96
CA ALA A 213 5.05 12.04 8.37
C ALA A 213 4.39 10.93 9.17
N MET A 214 3.49 10.15 8.54
CA MET A 214 2.79 9.04 9.16
C MET A 214 3.58 7.74 9.13
N ASP A 215 4.28 7.47 8.04
CA ASP A 215 5.04 6.22 7.85
C ASP A 215 6.33 6.43 7.08
N ARG A 216 7.44 6.38 7.80
CA ARG A 216 8.80 6.46 7.22
C ARG A 216 9.37 5.10 6.81
N SER A 217 8.63 4.02 7.04
CA SER A 217 9.11 2.66 6.79
C SER A 217 8.79 2.16 5.39
N ARG A 218 7.94 2.88 4.66
CA ARG A 218 7.49 2.54 3.30
C ARG A 218 7.72 3.70 2.35
N PRO A 219 8.17 3.42 1.12
CA PRO A 219 8.26 4.44 0.09
C PRO A 219 6.87 4.86 -0.42
N THR A 220 6.81 6.08 -0.92
CA THR A 220 5.69 6.56 -1.71
C THR A 220 5.90 6.24 -3.19
N VAL A 221 4.82 6.05 -3.92
CA VAL A 221 4.86 5.69 -5.33
C VAL A 221 3.74 6.40 -6.09
N ALA A 222 3.97 6.67 -7.37
CA ALA A 222 2.93 7.12 -8.27
C ALA A 222 3.00 6.39 -9.61
N CYS A 223 1.84 6.27 -10.26
CA CYS A 223 1.75 5.77 -11.63
C CYS A 223 1.59 6.94 -12.59
N SER A 224 2.51 7.08 -13.55
CA SER A 224 2.51 8.17 -14.51
C SER A 224 2.52 7.68 -15.95
N ASP A 225 1.83 8.40 -16.82
CA ASP A 225 1.82 8.20 -18.28
C ASP A 225 2.27 9.46 -19.03
N GLN A 226 2.88 10.42 -18.32
CA GLN A 226 3.31 11.71 -18.89
C GLN A 226 4.65 12.17 -18.31
N ASN A 227 5.36 12.99 -19.06
CA ASN A 227 6.56 13.65 -18.61
C ASN A 227 6.21 14.88 -17.74
N GLY A 228 7.15 15.32 -16.90
CA GLY A 228 7.01 16.55 -16.13
C GLY A 228 7.47 16.46 -14.69
N GLY A 229 7.44 17.58 -13.99
CA GLY A 229 7.95 17.74 -12.65
C GLY A 229 7.21 16.93 -11.58
N LEU A 230 5.97 16.52 -11.87
CA LEU A 230 5.19 15.68 -10.94
C LEU A 230 5.84 14.31 -10.68
N ASN A 231 6.65 13.81 -11.63
CA ASN A 231 7.32 12.51 -11.51
C ASN A 231 8.48 12.50 -10.51
N PHE A 232 8.83 13.66 -9.95
CA PHE A 232 9.89 13.81 -8.94
C PHE A 232 9.35 14.12 -7.54
N ILE A 233 8.05 13.88 -7.30
CA ILE A 233 7.42 14.18 -6.01
C ILE A 233 7.47 12.96 -5.09
N THR A 234 7.15 11.78 -5.62
CA THR A 234 7.17 10.52 -4.88
C THR A 234 8.54 9.85 -4.94
N ASP A 235 8.83 8.94 -4.02
CA ASP A 235 10.10 8.19 -4.00
C ASP A 235 10.28 7.33 -5.24
N LEU A 236 9.16 6.83 -5.79
CA LEU A 236 9.14 5.94 -6.94
C LEU A 236 8.13 6.44 -7.98
N ILE A 237 8.49 6.25 -9.26
CA ILE A 237 7.57 6.37 -10.39
C ILE A 237 7.47 5.03 -11.11
N VAL A 238 6.23 4.59 -11.29
CA VAL A 238 5.90 3.45 -12.15
C VAL A 238 5.31 3.99 -13.45
N TRP A 239 6.04 3.79 -14.54
CA TRP A 239 5.61 4.23 -15.85
C TRP A 239 4.52 3.32 -16.40
N ARG A 240 3.38 3.91 -16.73
CA ARG A 240 2.33 3.19 -17.45
C ARG A 240 2.64 3.16 -18.93
N GLN A 241 2.63 1.96 -19.48
CA GLN A 241 2.71 1.73 -20.90
C GLN A 241 1.57 0.82 -21.36
N ASP A 242 0.93 1.19 -22.44
CA ASP A 242 -0.19 0.45 -23.02
C ASP A 242 0.23 -0.34 -24.28
N VAL A 243 1.56 -0.50 -24.49
CA VAL A 243 2.13 -1.24 -25.62
C VAL A 243 1.75 -2.72 -25.52
N GLY A 244 1.32 -3.29 -26.61
CA GLY A 244 0.86 -4.67 -26.68
C GLY A 244 -0.59 -4.89 -26.21
N TRP A 245 -1.25 -3.86 -25.68
CA TRP A 245 -2.65 -3.92 -25.25
C TRP A 245 -3.53 -2.90 -25.97
N ARG A 246 -3.30 -1.60 -25.80
CA ARG A 246 -4.06 -0.51 -26.42
C ARG A 246 -3.32 0.19 -27.54
N LYS A 247 -2.02 -0.01 -27.61
CA LYS A 247 -1.15 0.55 -28.63
C LYS A 247 -0.24 -0.55 -29.19
N GLY A 248 -0.20 -0.66 -30.53
CA GLY A 248 0.62 -1.66 -31.18
C GLY A 248 0.16 -3.10 -30.96
N SER A 249 1.07 -4.02 -31.18
CA SER A 249 0.88 -5.46 -31.02
C SER A 249 1.71 -6.01 -29.85
N THR A 250 1.54 -7.28 -29.52
CA THR A 250 2.35 -7.97 -28.51
C THR A 250 3.83 -7.98 -28.87
N ASP A 251 4.19 -7.96 -30.16
CA ASP A 251 5.58 -7.95 -30.64
C ASP A 251 6.28 -6.63 -30.32
N ASP A 252 5.51 -5.52 -30.25
CA ASP A 252 6.03 -4.20 -29.92
C ASP A 252 6.50 -4.10 -28.47
N VAL A 253 6.04 -5.00 -27.58
CA VAL A 253 6.49 -5.05 -26.19
C VAL A 253 7.99 -5.33 -26.09
N ALA A 254 8.51 -6.21 -26.93
CA ALA A 254 9.94 -6.51 -26.96
C ALA A 254 10.76 -5.31 -27.45
N VAL A 255 10.27 -4.59 -28.46
CA VAL A 255 10.89 -3.38 -29.00
C VAL A 255 10.93 -2.29 -27.93
N TRP A 256 9.80 -2.04 -27.28
CA TRP A 256 9.69 -1.05 -26.20
C TRP A 256 10.64 -1.39 -25.03
N ARG A 257 10.66 -2.64 -24.57
CA ARG A 257 11.55 -3.08 -23.49
C ARG A 257 13.01 -2.79 -23.78
N ASN A 258 13.44 -3.01 -25.02
CA ASN A 258 14.84 -2.77 -25.44
C ASN A 258 15.20 -1.28 -25.51
N GLN A 259 14.21 -0.38 -25.56
CA GLN A 259 14.43 1.07 -25.49
C GLN A 259 14.63 1.61 -24.06
N LEU A 260 14.33 0.79 -23.05
CA LEU A 260 14.50 1.13 -21.63
C LEU A 260 15.86 0.73 -21.05
N GLN A 261 16.66 -0.03 -21.80
CA GLN A 261 18.03 -0.42 -21.46
C GLN A 261 19.05 0.60 -21.98
#